data_f4d72a5997cb7966771887c8d54b877c
#
_entry.id   f4d72a5997cb7966771887c8d54b877c
#
_cell.length_a   1.000
_cell.length_b   1.000
_cell.length_c   1.000
_cell.angle_alpha   90.00
_cell.angle_beta   90.00
_cell.angle_gamma   90.00
#
_symmetry.space_group_name_H-M   'P 1'
#
loop_
_entity.id
_entity.type
_entity.pdbx_description
1 polymer ?
#
loop_
_entity_poly.entity_id
_entity_poly.type
_entity_poly.pdbx_seq_one_letter_code
_entity_poly.pdbx_strand_id
1 'polypeptide(L)'
;LSQQATELHEASRETVRRFINAAGTNEVIFTRGTTESINLLVSSFGDEFMQEGDEVIVSVMEHHSNIVPWQLLAARKGIAIKVIPMNDKGELLLDEYEKLFSERTKIVSVVQVSNVLGTVNPVKEMIATAHAHGVPFIVDAAQSIPHMKVDVQDLDADFLVFSAHKIYGPTGVGVLYGKEEWLDRLPPYQGCLLYTSPSPRDGAT
;
A
#
# COMPACT_ATOMS: atom_id res chain seq x y z
N LEU A 1 -10.96 3.94 -31.99
CA LEU A 1 -10.50 4.78 -30.86
C LEU A 1 -10.59 4.00 -29.53
N SER A 2 -11.68 3.29 -29.25
CA SER A 2 -11.84 2.54 -27.99
C SER A 2 -10.79 1.43 -27.85
N GLN A 3 -10.60 0.56 -28.85
CA GLN A 3 -9.62 -0.52 -28.83
C GLN A 3 -8.19 -0.01 -28.65
N GLN A 4 -7.79 1.04 -29.38
CA GLN A 4 -6.46 1.63 -29.24
C GLN A 4 -6.22 2.22 -27.85
N ALA A 5 -7.23 2.85 -27.26
CA ALA A 5 -7.15 3.39 -25.89
C ALA A 5 -6.97 2.25 -24.87
N THR A 6 -7.68 1.14 -25.04
CA THR A 6 -7.52 -0.06 -24.19
C THR A 6 -6.12 -0.64 -24.33
N GLU A 7 -5.62 -0.81 -25.54
CA GLU A 7 -4.26 -1.32 -25.81
C GLU A 7 -3.18 -0.43 -25.15
N LEU A 8 -3.30 0.90 -25.25
CA LEU A 8 -2.37 1.83 -24.61
C LEU A 8 -2.45 1.78 -23.08
N HIS A 9 -3.65 1.64 -22.53
CA HIS A 9 -3.86 1.50 -21.09
C HIS A 9 -3.20 0.23 -20.56
N GLU A 10 -3.43 -0.92 -21.21
CA GLU A 10 -2.83 -2.19 -20.81
C GLU A 10 -1.29 -2.21 -21.02
N ALA A 11 -0.80 -1.57 -22.07
CA ALA A 11 0.65 -1.40 -22.27
C ALA A 11 1.28 -0.54 -21.16
N SER A 12 0.57 0.48 -20.67
CA SER A 12 1.01 1.29 -19.53
C SER A 12 1.06 0.47 -18.24
N ARG A 13 0.07 -0.40 -18.02
CA ARG A 13 0.02 -1.32 -16.88
C ARG A 13 1.20 -2.30 -16.90
N GLU A 14 1.51 -2.87 -18.06
CA GLU A 14 2.66 -3.75 -18.24
C GLU A 14 3.99 -3.00 -18.02
N THR A 15 4.08 -1.73 -18.40
CA THR A 15 5.26 -0.90 -18.13
C THR A 15 5.47 -0.73 -16.63
N VAL A 16 4.41 -0.43 -15.87
CA VAL A 16 4.46 -0.32 -14.42
C VAL A 16 4.81 -1.67 -13.78
N ARG A 17 4.17 -2.76 -14.22
CA ARG A 17 4.46 -4.11 -13.74
C ARG A 17 5.96 -4.41 -13.80
N ARG A 18 6.59 -4.16 -14.96
CA ARG A 18 8.04 -4.37 -15.13
C ARG A 18 8.87 -3.45 -14.26
N PHE A 19 8.45 -2.19 -14.13
CA PHE A 19 9.19 -1.17 -13.40
C PHE A 19 9.33 -1.50 -11.91
N ILE A 20 8.28 -2.04 -11.29
CA ILE A 20 8.28 -2.47 -9.89
C ILE A 20 8.53 -3.96 -9.70
N ASN A 21 8.74 -4.72 -10.79
CA ASN A 21 8.89 -6.17 -10.81
C ASN A 21 7.70 -6.93 -10.20
N ALA A 22 6.44 -6.49 -10.48
CA ALA A 22 5.26 -7.25 -10.09
C ALA A 22 5.13 -8.54 -10.92
N ALA A 23 4.52 -9.59 -10.35
CA ALA A 23 4.37 -10.88 -11.00
C ALA A 23 3.38 -10.82 -12.17
N GLY A 24 2.26 -10.13 -11.99
CA GLY A 24 1.20 -9.99 -12.99
C GLY A 24 0.72 -8.54 -13.17
N THR A 25 0.09 -8.26 -14.31
CA THR A 25 -0.55 -6.96 -14.55
C THR A 25 -1.81 -6.76 -13.70
N ASN A 26 -2.45 -7.84 -13.28
CA ASN A 26 -3.59 -7.86 -12.38
C ASN A 26 -3.25 -7.37 -10.95
N GLU A 27 -1.97 -7.35 -10.60
CA GLU A 27 -1.47 -6.78 -9.33
C GLU A 27 -1.30 -5.25 -9.38
N VAL A 28 -1.48 -4.62 -10.56
CA VAL A 28 -1.28 -3.18 -10.76
C VAL A 28 -2.61 -2.47 -10.97
N ILE A 29 -2.98 -1.59 -10.05
CA ILE A 29 -4.21 -0.80 -10.09
C ILE A 29 -3.84 0.67 -10.27
N PHE A 30 -4.41 1.33 -11.28
CA PHE A 30 -4.27 2.76 -11.44
C PHE A 30 -5.26 3.52 -10.55
N THR A 31 -4.77 4.53 -9.88
CA THR A 31 -5.51 5.45 -9.01
C THR A 31 -5.18 6.89 -9.39
N ARG A 32 -5.70 7.87 -8.65
CA ARG A 32 -5.38 9.30 -8.86
C ARG A 32 -4.11 9.75 -8.12
N GLY A 33 -3.51 8.88 -7.31
CA GLY A 33 -2.29 9.17 -6.55
C GLY A 33 -2.16 8.30 -5.31
N THR A 34 -1.02 8.39 -4.61
CA THR A 34 -0.75 7.68 -3.35
C THR A 34 -1.87 7.83 -2.32
N THR A 35 -2.40 9.04 -2.18
CA THR A 35 -3.49 9.32 -1.23
C THR A 35 -4.73 8.49 -1.53
N GLU A 36 -5.15 8.39 -2.80
CA GLU A 36 -6.30 7.54 -3.15
C GLU A 36 -5.98 6.07 -2.97
N SER A 37 -4.78 5.63 -3.34
CA SER A 37 -4.36 4.25 -3.15
C SER A 37 -4.44 3.82 -1.68
N ILE A 38 -3.97 4.65 -0.76
CA ILE A 38 -4.06 4.37 0.68
C ILE A 38 -5.52 4.40 1.15
N ASN A 39 -6.32 5.40 0.74
CA ASN A 39 -7.73 5.45 1.11
C ASN A 39 -8.52 4.24 0.60
N LEU A 40 -8.21 3.76 -0.61
CA LEU A 40 -8.78 2.53 -1.17
C LEU A 40 -8.46 1.34 -0.27
N LEU A 41 -7.18 1.14 0.07
CA LEU A 41 -6.76 0.06 0.95
C LEU A 41 -7.41 0.17 2.34
N VAL A 42 -7.36 1.35 2.97
CA VAL A 42 -7.94 1.56 4.30
C VAL A 42 -9.45 1.31 4.30
N SER A 43 -10.16 1.72 3.25
CA SER A 43 -11.58 1.46 3.13
C SER A 43 -11.86 -0.02 2.91
N SER A 44 -11.29 -0.62 1.85
CA SER A 44 -11.59 -2.01 1.48
C SER A 44 -11.06 -3.01 2.51
N PHE A 45 -9.78 -2.89 2.92
CA PHE A 45 -9.20 -3.75 3.94
C PHE A 45 -9.83 -3.53 5.32
N GLY A 46 -10.03 -2.27 5.69
CA GLY A 46 -10.61 -1.92 6.97
C GLY A 46 -12.06 -2.38 7.11
N ASP A 47 -12.84 -2.32 6.05
CA ASP A 47 -14.23 -2.77 6.10
C ASP A 47 -14.35 -4.30 6.15
N GLU A 48 -13.49 -5.03 5.46
CA GLU A 48 -13.53 -6.49 5.37
C GLU A 48 -12.83 -7.18 6.54
N PHE A 49 -11.64 -6.72 6.95
CA PHE A 49 -10.75 -7.47 7.84
C PHE A 49 -10.58 -6.87 9.23
N MET A 50 -11.13 -5.67 9.49
CA MET A 50 -10.95 -5.02 10.79
C MET A 50 -12.27 -4.78 11.51
N GLN A 51 -12.25 -4.95 12.82
CA GLN A 51 -13.36 -4.71 13.73
C GLN A 51 -12.91 -3.87 14.94
N GLU A 52 -13.84 -3.51 15.83
CA GLU A 52 -13.54 -2.76 17.03
C GLU A 52 -12.44 -3.41 17.87
N GLY A 53 -11.46 -2.62 18.26
CA GLY A 53 -10.30 -3.05 19.03
C GLY A 53 -9.17 -3.69 18.21
N ASP A 54 -9.33 -3.90 16.90
CA ASP A 54 -8.21 -4.30 16.05
C ASP A 54 -7.21 -3.16 15.87
N GLU A 55 -6.00 -3.47 15.43
CA GLU A 55 -4.87 -2.57 15.46
C GLU A 55 -4.22 -2.44 14.09
N VAL A 56 -3.83 -1.20 13.74
CA VAL A 56 -2.90 -0.89 12.65
C VAL A 56 -1.61 -0.34 13.25
N ILE A 57 -0.47 -0.76 12.70
CA ILE A 57 0.84 -0.20 13.05
C ILE A 57 1.28 0.75 11.94
N VAL A 58 1.64 1.98 12.32
CA VAL A 58 2.23 3.00 11.42
C VAL A 58 3.51 3.53 12.03
N SER A 59 4.35 4.25 11.27
CA SER A 59 5.51 4.92 11.87
C SER A 59 5.22 6.38 12.24
N VAL A 60 6.05 6.95 13.11
CA VAL A 60 6.02 8.38 13.42
C VAL A 60 6.42 9.26 12.24
N MET A 61 7.01 8.67 11.19
CA MET A 61 7.51 9.37 10.00
C MET A 61 6.49 9.47 8.85
N GLU A 62 5.27 8.98 9.05
CA GLU A 62 4.29 8.88 7.98
C GLU A 62 3.85 10.25 7.45
N HIS A 63 3.66 10.33 6.15
CA HIS A 63 2.94 11.43 5.54
C HIS A 63 1.45 11.39 5.96
N HIS A 64 0.79 12.53 6.05
CA HIS A 64 -0.63 12.62 6.43
C HIS A 64 -1.55 11.70 5.61
N SER A 65 -1.22 11.45 4.34
CA SER A 65 -1.96 10.50 3.49
C SER A 65 -1.95 9.07 4.03
N ASN A 66 -0.95 8.71 4.85
CA ASN A 66 -0.83 7.39 5.49
C ASN A 66 -1.15 7.40 7.00
N ILE A 67 -1.67 8.51 7.52
CA ILE A 67 -2.14 8.62 8.91
C ILE A 67 -3.64 8.88 8.95
N VAL A 68 -4.09 9.93 8.25
CA VAL A 68 -5.47 10.41 8.34
C VAL A 68 -6.51 9.35 7.94
N PRO A 69 -6.32 8.54 6.87
CA PRO A 69 -7.28 7.49 6.55
C PRO A 69 -7.47 6.48 7.69
N TRP A 70 -6.39 6.10 8.40
CA TRP A 70 -6.46 5.23 9.57
C TRP A 70 -7.17 5.88 10.75
N GLN A 71 -6.96 7.20 10.97
CA GLN A 71 -7.69 7.96 12.00
C GLN A 71 -9.18 8.00 11.71
N LEU A 72 -9.58 8.19 10.45
CA LEU A 72 -10.97 8.15 10.02
C LEU A 72 -11.59 6.75 10.22
N LEU A 73 -10.85 5.70 9.92
CA LEU A 73 -11.28 4.33 10.18
C LEU A 73 -11.39 4.07 11.69
N ALA A 74 -10.43 4.55 12.49
CA ALA A 74 -10.46 4.44 13.94
C ALA A 74 -11.70 5.13 14.53
N ALA A 75 -12.03 6.33 14.08
CA ALA A 75 -13.23 7.04 14.51
C ALA A 75 -14.54 6.32 14.12
N ARG A 76 -14.54 5.59 12.98
CA ARG A 76 -15.71 4.88 12.45
C ARG A 76 -15.88 3.48 13.06
N LYS A 77 -14.77 2.74 13.21
CA LYS A 77 -14.79 1.32 13.59
C LYS A 77 -14.21 1.02 14.97
N GLY A 78 -13.64 2.00 15.68
CA GLY A 78 -13.03 1.78 16.99
C GLY A 78 -11.73 0.98 16.95
N ILE A 79 -10.98 1.01 15.84
CA ILE A 79 -9.64 0.41 15.77
C ILE A 79 -8.62 1.28 16.50
N ALA A 80 -7.51 0.69 16.92
CA ALA A 80 -6.38 1.38 17.52
C ALA A 80 -5.25 1.61 16.53
N ILE A 81 -4.58 2.77 16.63
CA ILE A 81 -3.38 3.08 15.85
C ILE A 81 -2.18 3.00 16.78
N LYS A 82 -1.25 2.09 16.48
CA LYS A 82 0.03 1.96 17.16
C LYS A 82 1.12 2.62 16.35
N VAL A 83 2.03 3.33 17.02
CA VAL A 83 3.03 4.14 16.34
C VAL A 83 4.43 3.65 16.68
N ILE A 84 5.21 3.31 15.65
CA ILE A 84 6.63 2.97 15.78
C ILE A 84 7.41 4.25 16.08
N PRO A 85 8.09 4.34 17.22
CA PRO A 85 8.89 5.51 17.55
C PRO A 85 10.20 5.56 16.76
N MET A 86 10.86 6.72 16.75
CA MET A 86 12.19 6.92 16.18
C MET A 86 13.15 7.45 17.25
N ASN A 87 14.45 7.28 16.99
CA ASN A 87 15.52 7.87 17.81
C ASN A 87 15.85 9.31 17.35
N ASP A 88 16.76 9.95 18.08
CA ASP A 88 17.22 11.34 17.79
C ASP A 88 17.98 11.46 16.45
N LYS A 89 18.36 10.35 15.83
CA LYS A 89 18.99 10.31 14.50
C LYS A 89 17.95 10.21 13.38
N GLY A 90 16.67 10.10 13.71
CA GLY A 90 15.61 9.91 12.74
C GLY A 90 15.54 8.48 12.17
N GLU A 91 15.92 7.47 12.94
CA GLU A 91 15.82 6.04 12.59
C GLU A 91 14.71 5.38 13.39
N LEU A 92 13.90 4.52 12.77
CA LEU A 92 12.85 3.77 13.47
C LEU A 92 13.46 2.77 14.45
N LEU A 93 12.83 2.66 15.62
CA LEU A 93 13.26 1.72 16.67
C LEU A 93 12.62 0.34 16.39
N LEU A 94 13.37 -0.56 15.75
CA LEU A 94 12.86 -1.87 15.34
C LEU A 94 12.53 -2.78 16.54
N ASP A 95 13.28 -2.67 17.64
CA ASP A 95 12.97 -3.40 18.87
C ASP A 95 11.61 -2.98 19.47
N GLU A 96 11.25 -1.70 19.32
CA GLU A 96 9.93 -1.21 19.74
C GLU A 96 8.85 -1.64 18.73
N TYR A 97 9.17 -1.63 17.42
CA TYR A 97 8.26 -2.13 16.39
C TYR A 97 7.81 -3.56 16.66
N GLU A 98 8.74 -4.47 16.98
CA GLU A 98 8.41 -5.87 17.27
C GLU A 98 7.47 -6.01 18.48
N LYS A 99 7.62 -5.15 19.50
CA LYS A 99 6.76 -5.17 20.70
C LYS A 99 5.32 -4.66 20.44
N LEU A 100 5.09 -3.97 19.31
CA LEU A 100 3.76 -3.44 18.99
C LEU A 100 2.80 -4.55 18.52
N PHE A 101 3.30 -5.69 18.05
CA PHE A 101 2.44 -6.77 17.56
C PHE A 101 1.63 -7.42 18.67
N SER A 102 0.38 -7.72 18.37
CA SER A 102 -0.55 -8.47 19.19
C SER A 102 -1.46 -9.31 18.28
N GLU A 103 -2.29 -10.16 18.86
CA GLU A 103 -3.32 -10.92 18.13
C GLU A 103 -4.34 -10.02 17.42
N ARG A 104 -4.43 -8.75 17.84
CA ARG A 104 -5.32 -7.75 17.24
C ARG A 104 -4.68 -6.95 16.10
N THR A 105 -3.37 -7.07 15.91
CA THR A 105 -2.68 -6.38 14.80
C THR A 105 -3.10 -6.99 13.47
N LYS A 106 -3.67 -6.17 12.58
CA LYS A 106 -4.20 -6.63 11.29
C LYS A 106 -3.39 -6.18 10.09
N ILE A 107 -2.69 -5.06 10.20
CA ILE A 107 -1.92 -4.50 9.09
C ILE A 107 -0.85 -3.54 9.60
N VAL A 108 0.25 -3.46 8.86
CA VAL A 108 1.31 -2.46 9.05
C VAL A 108 1.33 -1.55 7.83
N SER A 109 1.52 -0.25 8.01
CA SER A 109 1.63 0.71 6.90
C SER A 109 2.76 1.71 7.17
N VAL A 110 3.86 1.61 6.41
CA VAL A 110 5.08 2.38 6.67
C VAL A 110 5.67 2.97 5.39
N VAL A 111 6.13 4.21 5.49
CA VAL A 111 6.88 4.90 4.42
C VAL A 111 8.27 4.29 4.27
N GLN A 112 8.67 3.97 3.02
CA GLN A 112 10.01 3.45 2.76
C GLN A 112 11.10 4.52 2.87
N VAL A 113 10.80 5.75 2.38
CA VAL A 113 11.70 6.90 2.50
C VAL A 113 10.92 8.08 3.05
N SER A 114 11.34 8.62 4.19
CA SER A 114 10.69 9.76 4.82
C SER A 114 10.75 11.00 3.91
N ASN A 115 9.61 11.63 3.67
CA ASN A 115 9.54 12.88 2.89
C ASN A 115 10.10 14.10 3.64
N VAL A 116 10.29 14.00 4.95
CA VAL A 116 10.80 15.08 5.79
C VAL A 116 12.27 14.88 6.10
N LEU A 117 12.65 13.68 6.53
CA LEU A 117 13.99 13.37 7.01
C LEU A 117 14.91 12.79 5.91
N GLY A 118 14.33 12.20 4.86
CA GLY A 118 15.10 11.46 3.85
C GLY A 118 15.61 10.10 4.35
N THR A 119 15.27 9.72 5.59
CA THR A 119 15.65 8.42 6.16
C THR A 119 15.06 7.31 5.30
N VAL A 120 15.89 6.34 4.94
CA VAL A 120 15.48 5.10 4.27
C VAL A 120 15.20 4.05 5.35
N ASN A 121 13.93 3.70 5.51
CA ASN A 121 13.50 2.70 6.48
C ASN A 121 13.79 1.28 5.95
N PRO A 122 14.18 0.33 6.81
CA PRO A 122 14.50 -1.05 6.43
C PRO A 122 13.22 -1.87 6.23
N VAL A 123 12.37 -1.45 5.28
CA VAL A 123 11.03 -2.05 5.10
C VAL A 123 11.06 -3.54 4.77
N LYS A 124 12.12 -4.05 4.13
CA LYS A 124 12.25 -5.49 3.86
C LYS A 124 12.35 -6.30 5.17
N GLU A 125 13.14 -5.83 6.13
CA GLU A 125 13.24 -6.44 7.45
C GLU A 125 11.91 -6.29 8.23
N MET A 126 11.29 -5.12 8.14
CA MET A 126 10.01 -4.85 8.78
C MET A 126 8.88 -5.72 8.22
N ILE A 127 8.86 -5.97 6.90
CA ILE A 127 7.93 -6.89 6.25
C ILE A 127 8.14 -8.31 6.77
N ALA A 128 9.38 -8.77 6.84
CA ALA A 128 9.68 -10.11 7.37
C ALA A 128 9.19 -10.29 8.81
N THR A 129 9.34 -9.26 9.65
CA THR A 129 8.81 -9.25 11.02
C THR A 129 7.28 -9.30 11.01
N ALA A 130 6.60 -8.48 10.19
CA ALA A 130 5.15 -8.49 10.08
C ALA A 130 4.61 -9.86 9.63
N HIS A 131 5.24 -10.45 8.61
CA HIS A 131 4.87 -11.77 8.09
C HIS A 131 5.09 -12.88 9.13
N ALA A 132 6.10 -12.78 9.97
CA ALA A 132 6.30 -13.73 11.08
C ALA A 132 5.12 -13.71 12.09
N HIS A 133 4.40 -12.58 12.16
CA HIS A 133 3.17 -12.43 12.94
C HIS A 133 1.89 -12.67 12.10
N GLY A 134 2.01 -13.06 10.83
CA GLY A 134 0.86 -13.25 9.92
C GLY A 134 0.15 -11.96 9.51
N VAL A 135 0.85 -10.82 9.56
CA VAL A 135 0.30 -9.48 9.33
C VAL A 135 0.79 -8.93 7.99
N PRO A 136 -0.09 -8.50 7.08
CA PRO A 136 0.27 -7.88 5.81
C PRO A 136 0.85 -6.47 5.98
N PHE A 137 1.60 -6.03 4.97
CA PHE A 137 2.35 -4.79 5.00
C PHE A 137 2.08 -3.90 3.77
N ILE A 138 1.80 -2.62 4.04
CA ILE A 138 1.71 -1.57 3.02
C ILE A 138 3.01 -0.76 3.02
N VAL A 139 3.64 -0.67 1.86
CA VAL A 139 4.81 0.20 1.64
C VAL A 139 4.35 1.51 0.98
N ASP A 140 4.46 2.64 1.66
CA ASP A 140 4.38 3.93 0.99
C ASP A 140 5.73 4.22 0.31
N ALA A 141 5.75 4.01 -1.01
CA ALA A 141 6.93 4.20 -1.85
C ALA A 141 6.95 5.57 -2.54
N ALA A 142 6.12 6.52 -2.11
CA ALA A 142 6.00 7.82 -2.77
C ALA A 142 7.32 8.58 -2.89
N GLN A 143 8.25 8.40 -1.94
CA GLN A 143 9.58 9.02 -1.99
C GLN A 143 10.68 8.04 -2.40
N SER A 144 10.51 6.74 -2.25
CA SER A 144 11.54 5.78 -2.67
C SER A 144 11.55 5.58 -4.18
N ILE A 145 10.37 5.53 -4.81
CA ILE A 145 10.23 5.20 -6.24
C ILE A 145 11.03 6.11 -7.19
N PRO A 146 11.21 7.42 -6.95
CA PRO A 146 12.04 8.27 -7.82
C PRO A 146 13.54 8.15 -7.55
N HIS A 147 13.95 7.60 -6.41
CA HIS A 147 15.34 7.69 -5.92
C HIS A 147 16.06 6.35 -5.86
N MET A 148 15.35 5.23 -5.84
CA MET A 148 15.94 3.91 -5.72
C MET A 148 15.12 2.88 -6.50
N LYS A 149 15.77 1.76 -6.85
CA LYS A 149 15.03 0.63 -7.43
C LYS A 149 14.10 0.05 -6.35
N VAL A 150 12.83 -0.03 -6.68
CA VAL A 150 11.82 -0.69 -5.85
C VAL A 150 11.40 -1.97 -6.56
N ASP A 151 11.52 -3.09 -5.86
CA ASP A 151 11.24 -4.43 -6.37
C ASP A 151 10.28 -5.10 -5.39
N VAL A 152 9.02 -5.23 -5.79
CA VAL A 152 7.96 -5.70 -4.88
C VAL A 152 8.11 -7.16 -4.51
N GLN A 153 8.70 -7.99 -5.40
CA GLN A 153 8.95 -9.40 -5.12
C GLN A 153 10.15 -9.57 -4.17
N ASP A 154 11.23 -8.77 -4.36
CA ASP A 154 12.38 -8.80 -3.46
C ASP A 154 12.03 -8.28 -2.06
N LEU A 155 11.16 -7.27 -1.98
CA LEU A 155 10.63 -6.77 -0.70
C LEU A 155 9.65 -7.73 -0.04
N ASP A 156 9.02 -8.60 -0.82
CA ASP A 156 7.85 -9.41 -0.42
C ASP A 156 6.67 -8.54 0.08
N ALA A 157 6.51 -7.33 -0.51
CA ALA A 157 5.47 -6.40 -0.13
C ALA A 157 4.08 -6.94 -0.48
N ASP A 158 3.12 -6.84 0.45
CA ASP A 158 1.73 -7.21 0.18
C ASP A 158 1.02 -6.12 -0.61
N PHE A 159 1.31 -4.86 -0.27
CA PHE A 159 0.83 -3.68 -0.98
C PHE A 159 1.94 -2.64 -1.11
N LEU A 160 1.93 -1.91 -2.21
CA LEU A 160 2.85 -0.78 -2.42
C LEU A 160 2.14 0.33 -3.16
N VAL A 161 2.38 1.59 -2.76
CA VAL A 161 1.68 2.75 -3.31
C VAL A 161 2.65 3.86 -3.70
N PHE A 162 2.38 4.51 -4.82
CA PHE A 162 3.12 5.70 -5.25
C PHE A 162 2.33 6.59 -6.23
N SER A 163 2.85 7.78 -6.50
CA SER A 163 2.25 8.76 -7.42
C SER A 163 3.15 9.00 -8.63
N ALA A 164 2.56 9.04 -9.82
CA ALA A 164 3.29 9.20 -11.08
C ALA A 164 4.04 10.55 -11.18
N HIS A 165 3.48 11.65 -10.64
CA HIS A 165 4.12 12.95 -10.69
C HIS A 165 5.46 13.03 -9.98
N LYS A 166 5.78 12.08 -9.11
CA LYS A 166 7.09 11.99 -8.45
C LYS A 166 8.16 11.28 -9.29
N ILE A 167 7.75 10.60 -10.36
CA ILE A 167 8.62 9.90 -11.32
C ILE A 167 8.44 10.46 -12.73
N TYR A 168 8.29 11.78 -12.84
CA TYR A 168 8.14 12.51 -14.10
C TYR A 168 6.88 12.19 -14.92
N GLY A 169 5.93 11.48 -14.33
CA GLY A 169 4.61 11.23 -14.92
C GLY A 169 3.61 12.37 -14.66
N PRO A 170 2.39 12.27 -15.18
CA PRO A 170 1.37 13.28 -14.99
C PRO A 170 0.85 13.34 -13.55
N THR A 171 0.33 14.50 -13.15
CA THR A 171 -0.50 14.65 -11.96
C THR A 171 -1.83 13.92 -12.13
N GLY A 172 -2.46 13.50 -11.03
CA GLY A 172 -3.75 12.80 -11.08
C GLY A 172 -3.64 11.33 -11.49
N VAL A 173 -2.43 10.76 -11.48
CA VAL A 173 -2.18 9.32 -11.68
C VAL A 173 -1.35 8.80 -10.52
N GLY A 174 -1.75 7.66 -9.98
CA GLY A 174 -1.03 6.90 -8.99
C GLY A 174 -1.12 5.40 -9.29
N VAL A 175 -0.39 4.65 -8.52
CA VAL A 175 -0.35 3.19 -8.59
C VAL A 175 -0.56 2.62 -7.21
N LEU A 176 -1.42 1.63 -7.14
CA LEU A 176 -1.52 0.66 -6.09
C LEU A 176 -1.07 -0.68 -6.66
N TYR A 177 -0.01 -1.24 -6.11
CA TYR A 177 0.35 -2.65 -6.25
C TYR A 177 -0.26 -3.42 -5.08
N GLY A 178 -0.76 -4.60 -5.36
CA GLY A 178 -1.17 -5.56 -4.34
C GLY A 178 -0.94 -6.98 -4.81
N LYS A 179 -0.48 -7.87 -3.92
CA LYS A 179 -0.43 -9.30 -4.25
C LYS A 179 -1.82 -9.79 -4.65
N GLU A 180 -1.92 -10.59 -5.70
CA GLU A 180 -3.19 -11.10 -6.24
C GLU A 180 -4.06 -11.73 -5.15
N GLU A 181 -3.47 -12.54 -4.28
CA GLU A 181 -4.17 -13.19 -3.16
C GLU A 181 -4.87 -12.21 -2.19
N TRP A 182 -4.32 -11.00 -2.03
CA TRP A 182 -4.95 -9.94 -1.24
C TRP A 182 -6.02 -9.22 -2.04
N LEU A 183 -5.72 -8.86 -3.30
CA LEU A 183 -6.68 -8.14 -4.16
C LEU A 183 -7.96 -8.93 -4.40
N ASP A 184 -7.86 -10.24 -4.56
CA ASP A 184 -9.02 -11.12 -4.74
C ASP A 184 -9.94 -11.20 -3.51
N ARG A 185 -9.43 -10.87 -2.34
CA ARG A 185 -10.16 -10.87 -1.06
C ARG A 185 -10.74 -9.52 -0.70
N LEU A 186 -10.21 -8.44 -1.30
CA LEU A 186 -10.70 -7.09 -1.00
C LEU A 186 -12.06 -6.83 -1.68
N PRO A 187 -13.03 -6.26 -0.95
CA PRO A 187 -14.27 -5.80 -1.57
C PRO A 187 -14.01 -4.62 -2.50
N PRO A 188 -14.86 -4.41 -3.52
CA PRO A 188 -14.76 -3.26 -4.40
C PRO A 188 -14.81 -1.94 -3.64
N TYR A 189 -13.84 -1.06 -3.92
CA TYR A 189 -13.80 0.29 -3.34
C TYR A 189 -14.95 1.18 -3.84
N GLN A 190 -15.33 1.02 -5.09
CA GLN A 190 -16.43 1.75 -5.71
C GLN A 190 -17.39 0.77 -6.39
N GLY A 191 -18.69 0.99 -6.23
CA GLY A 191 -19.71 0.13 -6.77
C GLY A 191 -19.91 0.31 -8.28
N CYS A 192 -18.86 0.02 -9.08
CA CYS A 192 -18.94 -0.01 -10.54
C CYS A 192 -18.13 -1.18 -11.09
N LEU A 193 -18.71 -1.93 -12.03
CA LEU A 193 -18.11 -3.12 -12.63
C LEU A 193 -16.76 -2.91 -13.34
N LEU A 194 -16.39 -1.66 -13.64
CA LEU A 194 -15.17 -1.34 -14.37
C LEU A 194 -13.99 -0.91 -13.46
N TYR A 195 -14.19 -0.80 -12.15
CA TYR A 195 -13.20 -0.26 -11.21
C TYR A 195 -12.63 -1.25 -10.20
N THR A 196 -13.10 -2.46 -10.23
CA THR A 196 -12.42 -3.53 -9.53
C THR A 196 -11.32 -4.09 -10.42
N SER A 197 -10.22 -4.53 -9.85
CA SER A 197 -9.28 -5.46 -10.49
C SER A 197 -10.08 -6.37 -11.41
N PRO A 198 -9.61 -6.69 -12.64
CA PRO A 198 -10.31 -7.64 -13.47
C PRO A 198 -10.51 -8.90 -12.64
N SER A 199 -11.74 -9.05 -12.10
CA SER A 199 -12.10 -10.24 -11.36
C SER A 199 -11.93 -11.42 -12.31
N PRO A 200 -11.33 -12.53 -11.88
CA PRO A 200 -11.32 -13.77 -12.68
C PRO A 200 -12.72 -14.21 -13.10
N ARG A 201 -13.78 -13.61 -12.50
CA ARG A 201 -15.19 -13.86 -12.84
C ARG A 201 -15.69 -13.08 -14.06
N ASP A 202 -15.00 -12.02 -14.47
CA ASP A 202 -15.40 -11.22 -15.64
C ASP A 202 -15.02 -11.86 -16.99
N GLY A 203 -14.24 -12.94 -16.97
CA GLY A 203 -13.88 -13.74 -18.14
C GLY A 203 -14.79 -14.96 -18.40
N ALA A 204 -15.87 -15.13 -17.63
CA ALA A 204 -16.78 -16.26 -17.73
C ALA A 204 -18.19 -15.83 -18.21
N THR A 205 -18.29 -15.23 -19.41
CA THR A 205 -19.52 -15.20 -20.22
C THR A 205 -19.20 -15.46 -21.67
#